data_a7395abe06e8bf6b3098a3c699f1f648
#
_entry.id   a7395abe06e8bf6b3098a3c699f1f648
#
_cell.length_a   1.000
_cell.length_b   1.000
_cell.length_c   1.000
_cell.angle_alpha   90.00
_cell.angle_beta   90.00
_cell.angle_gamma   90.00
#
_symmetry.space_group_name_H-M   'P 1'
#
loop_
_entity.id
_entity.type
_entity.pdbx_description
1 polymer ?
#
loop_
_entity_poly.entity_id
_entity_poly.type
_entity_poly.pdbx_seq_one_letter_code
_entity_poly.pdbx_strand_id
1 'polypeptide(L)'
;MSIPTKIVDLIGAPTDVGAAHRGASMGPEAMRVAGIQQTLVQFGCHVNDLGNLAGPANPWLPPVDGYRHLPEVLAWNQAVHEAVHGSLAGGHLPILLGGDHCLAIGSISAVARHCREQGLAL
;
A
#
# COMPACT_ATOMS: atom_id res chain seq x y z
N MET A 1 1.47 18.48 28.17
CA MET A 1 1.68 17.10 27.65
C MET A 1 1.83 17.16 26.14
N SER A 2 2.97 16.76 25.61
CA SER A 2 3.17 16.73 24.15
C SER A 2 2.45 15.51 23.54
N ILE A 3 1.77 15.71 22.41
CA ILE A 3 1.23 14.60 21.63
C ILE A 3 2.44 13.84 21.04
N PRO A 4 2.53 12.51 21.20
CA PRO A 4 3.63 11.76 20.59
C PRO A 4 3.66 11.98 19.09
N THR A 5 4.84 12.21 18.53
CA THR A 5 5.02 12.34 17.09
C THR A 5 4.60 11.04 16.40
N LYS A 6 3.66 11.11 15.48
CA LYS A 6 3.23 9.96 14.71
C LYS A 6 4.29 9.61 13.67
N ILE A 7 4.69 8.36 13.64
CA ILE A 7 5.58 7.83 12.62
C ILE A 7 4.74 7.28 11.48
N VAL A 8 4.97 7.76 10.28
CA VAL A 8 4.25 7.37 9.06
C VAL A 8 5.23 6.66 8.12
N ASP A 9 4.84 5.50 7.65
CA ASP A 9 5.56 4.77 6.60
C ASP A 9 4.81 4.94 5.27
N LEU A 10 5.46 5.52 4.27
CA LEU A 10 4.95 5.58 2.90
C LEU A 10 5.37 4.31 2.16
N ILE A 11 4.42 3.58 1.63
CA ILE A 11 4.64 2.31 0.92
C ILE A 11 4.07 2.44 -0.49
N GLY A 12 4.92 2.44 -1.50
CA GLY A 12 4.48 2.50 -2.90
C GLY A 12 4.15 1.13 -3.46
N ALA A 13 3.05 1.02 -4.19
CA ALA A 13 2.68 -0.18 -4.94
C ALA A 13 2.28 0.22 -6.36
N PRO A 14 3.26 0.47 -7.26
CA PRO A 14 3.04 1.05 -8.58
C PRO A 14 2.56 -0.01 -9.58
N THR A 15 1.32 -0.44 -9.45
CA THR A 15 0.73 -1.45 -10.34
C THR A 15 -0.65 -1.07 -10.84
N ASP A 16 -0.97 -1.56 -12.02
CA ASP A 16 -2.30 -1.52 -12.63
C ASP A 16 -2.79 -2.91 -13.06
N VAL A 17 -2.24 -3.97 -12.43
CA VAL A 17 -2.53 -5.36 -12.82
C VAL A 17 -4.01 -5.74 -12.71
N GLY A 18 -4.75 -5.10 -11.81
CA GLY A 18 -6.19 -5.31 -11.65
C GLY A 18 -7.05 -4.37 -12.48
N ALA A 19 -6.46 -3.36 -13.12
CA ALA A 19 -7.17 -2.36 -13.91
C ALA A 19 -7.31 -2.76 -15.38
N ALA A 20 -8.35 -2.24 -16.03
CA ALA A 20 -8.55 -2.41 -17.47
C ALA A 20 -7.74 -1.43 -18.31
N HIS A 21 -7.20 -0.37 -17.70
CA HIS A 21 -6.49 0.72 -18.36
C HIS A 21 -5.17 1.00 -17.67
N ARG A 22 -4.21 1.56 -18.43
CA ARG A 22 -2.95 2.06 -17.89
C ARG A 22 -3.14 3.35 -17.11
N GLY A 23 -2.24 3.61 -16.18
CA GLY A 23 -2.12 4.89 -15.51
C GLY A 23 -2.02 4.80 -13.98
N ALA A 24 -2.75 3.89 -13.35
CA ALA A 24 -2.73 3.76 -11.89
C ALA A 24 -1.33 3.46 -11.33
N SER A 25 -0.48 2.79 -12.09
CA SER A 25 0.92 2.52 -11.69
C SER A 25 1.76 3.78 -11.46
N MET A 26 1.35 4.94 -11.98
CA MET A 26 2.02 6.22 -11.74
C MET A 26 1.71 6.83 -10.36
N GLY A 27 0.72 6.31 -9.66
CA GLY A 27 0.20 6.91 -8.42
C GLY A 27 1.26 7.18 -7.35
N PRO A 28 2.11 6.24 -6.98
CA PRO A 28 3.12 6.47 -5.94
C PRO A 28 4.07 7.62 -6.29
N GLU A 29 4.58 7.66 -7.52
CA GLU A 29 5.50 8.72 -7.94
C GLU A 29 4.77 10.07 -8.06
N ALA A 30 3.55 10.08 -8.57
CA ALA A 30 2.75 11.29 -8.65
C ALA A 30 2.52 11.91 -7.25
N MET A 31 2.25 11.10 -6.24
CA MET A 31 2.09 11.57 -4.86
C MET A 31 3.40 12.11 -4.28
N ARG A 32 4.53 11.50 -4.60
CA ARG A 32 5.85 12.00 -4.17
C ARG A 32 6.19 13.33 -4.83
N VAL A 33 5.95 13.45 -6.13
CA VAL A 33 6.15 14.72 -6.87
C VAL A 33 5.22 15.82 -6.34
N ALA A 34 3.99 15.47 -5.97
CA ALA A 34 3.04 16.40 -5.35
C ALA A 34 3.43 16.82 -3.92
N GLY A 35 4.43 16.18 -3.30
CA GLY A 35 4.97 16.59 -1.99
C GLY A 35 4.29 15.96 -0.79
N ILE A 36 3.81 14.72 -0.90
CA ILE A 36 3.14 14.06 0.23
C ILE A 36 4.02 13.99 1.48
N GLN A 37 5.31 13.66 1.34
CA GLN A 37 6.23 13.57 2.47
C GLN A 37 6.38 14.93 3.16
N GLN A 38 6.65 15.97 2.40
CA GLN A 38 6.82 17.34 2.93
C GLN A 38 5.56 17.82 3.63
N THR A 39 4.40 17.54 3.07
CA THR A 39 3.11 17.90 3.67
C THR A 39 2.90 17.21 5.01
N LEU A 40 3.15 15.91 5.11
CA LEU A 40 3.02 15.16 6.36
C LEU A 40 4.01 15.65 7.44
N VAL A 41 5.24 15.98 7.03
CA VAL A 41 6.25 16.57 7.94
C VAL A 41 5.77 17.93 8.48
N GLN A 42 5.16 18.78 7.65
CA GLN A 42 4.58 20.04 8.08
C GLN A 42 3.44 19.85 9.09
N PHE A 43 2.73 18.73 9.03
CA PHE A 43 1.72 18.35 10.04
C PHE A 43 2.30 17.70 11.31
N GLY A 44 3.63 17.67 11.44
CA GLY A 44 4.30 17.17 12.64
C GLY A 44 4.55 15.65 12.64
N CYS A 45 4.40 14.97 11.51
CA CYS A 45 4.73 13.55 11.40
C CYS A 45 6.23 13.34 11.18
N HIS A 46 6.74 12.23 11.70
CA HIS A 46 7.99 11.66 11.22
C HIS A 46 7.68 10.71 10.06
N VAL A 47 8.27 10.93 8.90
CA VAL A 47 7.91 10.17 7.68
C VAL A 47 9.09 9.36 7.18
N ASN A 48 8.85 8.06 7.03
CA ASN A 48 9.77 7.15 6.35
C ASN A 48 9.18 6.81 4.97
N ASP A 49 9.86 7.18 3.90
CA ASP A 49 9.50 6.69 2.58
C ASP A 49 10.20 5.35 2.35
N LEU A 50 9.45 4.26 2.39
CA LEU A 50 9.97 2.91 2.21
C LEU A 50 10.18 2.54 0.74
N GLY A 51 9.88 3.46 -0.16
CA GLY A 51 10.00 3.23 -1.60
C GLY A 51 8.86 2.38 -2.16
N ASN A 52 9.11 1.77 -3.30
CA ASN A 52 8.13 0.95 -3.98
C ASN A 52 8.37 -0.53 -3.73
N LEU A 53 7.29 -1.25 -3.52
CA LEU A 53 7.28 -2.70 -3.51
C LEU A 53 7.59 -3.23 -4.91
N ALA A 54 8.20 -4.41 -4.96
CA ALA A 54 8.40 -5.15 -6.19
C ALA A 54 7.26 -6.15 -6.39
N GLY A 55 6.84 -6.30 -7.62
CA GLY A 55 5.82 -7.26 -8.02
C GLY A 55 5.84 -7.51 -9.52
N PRO A 56 5.06 -8.48 -10.01
CA PRO A 56 5.03 -8.82 -11.42
C PRO A 56 4.50 -7.67 -12.27
N ALA A 57 5.02 -7.56 -13.48
CA ALA A 57 4.50 -6.63 -14.48
C ALA A 57 3.08 -7.03 -14.91
N ASN A 58 2.31 -6.05 -15.37
CA ASN A 58 1.00 -6.31 -15.94
C ASN A 58 1.16 -7.10 -17.26
N PRO A 59 0.61 -8.31 -17.37
CA PRO A 59 0.77 -9.13 -18.56
C PRO A 59 -0.16 -8.75 -19.72
N TRP A 60 -1.15 -7.87 -19.46
CA TRP A 60 -2.14 -7.42 -20.45
C TRP A 60 -2.86 -8.58 -21.16
N LEU A 61 -3.22 -9.59 -20.39
CA LEU A 61 -3.99 -10.74 -20.88
C LEU A 61 -5.50 -10.54 -20.66
N PRO A 62 -6.34 -11.19 -21.46
CA PRO A 62 -7.78 -11.18 -21.20
C PRO A 62 -8.10 -11.88 -19.87
N PRO A 63 -9.23 -11.53 -19.22
CA PRO A 63 -9.68 -12.23 -18.03
C PRO A 63 -9.93 -13.73 -18.28
N VAL A 64 -9.66 -14.54 -17.26
CA VAL A 64 -9.94 -15.98 -17.25
C VAL A 64 -10.97 -16.26 -16.17
N ASP A 65 -12.07 -16.90 -16.51
CA ASP A 65 -13.19 -17.22 -15.60
C ASP A 65 -13.68 -15.99 -14.82
N GLY A 66 -13.67 -14.83 -15.46
CA GLY A 66 -14.08 -13.56 -14.84
C GLY A 66 -13.00 -12.88 -13.98
N TYR A 67 -11.83 -13.47 -13.83
CA TYR A 67 -10.73 -12.90 -13.07
C TYR A 67 -9.66 -12.30 -13.99
N ARG A 68 -9.27 -11.05 -13.69
CA ARG A 68 -8.18 -10.37 -14.39
C ARG A 68 -6.87 -10.58 -13.64
N HIS A 69 -5.89 -11.20 -14.30
CA HIS A 69 -4.52 -11.36 -13.82
C HIS A 69 -4.41 -11.88 -12.38
N LEU A 70 -5.19 -12.90 -12.03
CA LEU A 70 -5.29 -13.39 -10.66
C LEU A 70 -3.93 -13.73 -10.02
N PRO A 71 -2.97 -14.39 -10.71
CA PRO A 71 -1.65 -14.68 -10.12
C PRO A 71 -0.87 -13.40 -9.79
N GLU A 72 -0.89 -12.39 -10.65
CA GLU A 72 -0.19 -11.13 -10.47
C GLU A 72 -0.84 -10.30 -9.37
N VAL A 73 -2.17 -10.25 -9.33
CA VAL A 73 -2.93 -9.61 -8.26
C VAL A 73 -2.60 -10.25 -6.91
N LEU A 74 -2.53 -11.57 -6.84
CA LEU A 74 -2.16 -12.28 -5.62
C LEU A 74 -0.75 -11.91 -5.16
N ALA A 75 0.23 -11.92 -6.06
CA ALA A 75 1.62 -11.58 -5.74
C ALA A 75 1.77 -10.15 -5.20
N TRP A 76 1.12 -9.17 -5.84
CA TRP A 76 1.11 -7.80 -5.36
C TRP A 76 0.45 -7.67 -3.98
N ASN A 77 -0.69 -8.34 -3.77
CA ASN A 77 -1.39 -8.27 -2.48
C ASN A 77 -0.63 -8.97 -1.36
N GLN A 78 0.13 -10.03 -1.63
CA GLN A 78 1.03 -10.62 -0.65
C GLN A 78 2.13 -9.63 -0.23
N ALA A 79 2.76 -8.94 -1.18
CA ALA A 79 3.78 -7.93 -0.89
C ALA A 79 3.19 -6.75 -0.08
N VAL A 80 2.02 -6.26 -0.45
CA VAL A 80 1.32 -5.19 0.27
C VAL A 80 0.96 -5.64 1.69
N HIS A 81 0.42 -6.85 1.85
CA HIS A 81 0.08 -7.40 3.16
C HIS A 81 1.28 -7.42 4.11
N GLU A 82 2.41 -7.96 3.64
CA GLU A 82 3.62 -8.05 4.47
C GLU A 82 4.17 -6.66 4.83
N ALA A 83 4.20 -5.73 3.89
CA ALA A 83 4.70 -4.38 4.15
C ALA A 83 3.81 -3.59 5.12
N VAL A 84 2.50 -3.63 4.93
CA VAL A 84 1.53 -2.94 5.80
C VAL A 84 1.53 -3.56 7.20
N HIS A 85 1.52 -4.89 7.29
CA HIS A 85 1.58 -5.58 8.58
C HIS A 85 2.87 -5.25 9.33
N GLY A 86 4.02 -5.24 8.65
CA GLY A 86 5.31 -4.89 9.25
C GLY A 86 5.34 -3.45 9.79
N SER A 87 4.77 -2.50 9.07
CA SER A 87 4.64 -1.12 9.53
C SER A 87 3.79 -1.03 10.81
N LEU A 88 2.62 -1.66 10.83
CA LEU A 88 1.73 -1.71 11.99
C LEU A 88 2.41 -2.40 13.19
N ALA A 89 3.11 -3.51 12.97
CA ALA A 89 3.82 -4.23 14.02
C ALA A 89 4.94 -3.38 14.64
N GLY A 90 5.54 -2.48 13.86
CA GLY A 90 6.50 -1.49 14.34
C GLY A 90 5.89 -0.31 15.09
N GLY A 91 4.57 -0.24 15.21
CA GLY A 91 3.86 0.87 15.85
C GLY A 91 3.74 2.11 14.95
N HIS A 92 3.93 1.96 13.64
CA HIS A 92 3.83 3.03 12.67
C HIS A 92 2.46 3.07 12.00
N LEU A 93 2.16 4.18 11.34
CA LEU A 93 0.97 4.33 10.51
C LEU A 93 1.37 4.11 9.03
N PRO A 94 0.97 3.01 8.40
CA PRO A 94 1.23 2.83 6.98
C PRO A 94 0.28 3.67 6.13
N ILE A 95 0.83 4.31 5.11
CA ILE A 95 0.07 4.93 4.02
C ILE A 95 0.48 4.22 2.73
N LEU A 96 -0.44 3.45 2.18
CA LEU A 96 -0.25 2.76 0.91
C LEU A 96 -0.51 3.74 -0.24
N LEU A 97 0.50 3.95 -1.06
CA LEU A 97 0.40 4.75 -2.28
C LEU A 97 0.21 3.77 -3.45
N GLY A 98 -0.98 3.67 -3.93
CA GLY A 98 -1.29 2.80 -5.06
C GLY A 98 -1.42 3.60 -6.35
N GLY A 99 -1.62 2.97 -7.28
CA GLY A 99 -1.95 1.71 -7.88
C GLY A 99 -3.46 1.54 -7.96
N ASP A 100 -3.85 0.42 -8.52
CA ASP A 100 -5.27 0.14 -8.67
C ASP A 100 -5.93 -0.35 -7.38
N HIS A 101 -7.25 -0.48 -7.42
CA HIS A 101 -8.05 -0.80 -6.24
C HIS A 101 -7.86 -2.23 -5.72
N CYS A 102 -7.31 -3.15 -6.52
CA CYS A 102 -7.08 -4.53 -6.08
C CYS A 102 -6.14 -4.62 -4.88
N LEU A 103 -5.27 -3.63 -4.68
CA LEU A 103 -4.32 -3.56 -3.57
C LEU A 103 -5.00 -3.44 -2.19
N ALA A 104 -6.27 -3.03 -2.16
CA ALA A 104 -7.04 -2.96 -0.93
C ALA A 104 -7.18 -4.33 -0.24
N ILE A 105 -7.18 -5.41 -0.99
CA ILE A 105 -7.23 -6.78 -0.46
C ILE A 105 -6.05 -7.01 0.50
N GLY A 106 -4.85 -6.70 0.06
CA GLY A 106 -3.63 -6.88 0.86
C GLY A 106 -3.59 -5.96 2.08
N SER A 107 -3.87 -4.67 1.90
CA SER A 107 -3.80 -3.70 3.00
C SER A 107 -4.87 -3.94 4.07
N ILE A 108 -6.12 -4.18 3.69
CA ILE A 108 -7.21 -4.45 4.64
C ILE A 108 -6.96 -5.76 5.39
N SER A 109 -6.51 -6.81 4.70
CA SER A 109 -6.18 -8.09 5.36
C SER A 109 -5.02 -7.95 6.35
N ALA A 110 -4.05 -7.09 6.08
CA ALA A 110 -2.95 -6.80 7.00
C ALA A 110 -3.45 -6.09 8.26
N VAL A 111 -4.34 -5.10 8.11
CA VAL A 111 -4.96 -4.41 9.25
C VAL A 111 -5.79 -5.39 10.08
N ALA A 112 -6.59 -6.23 9.43
CA ALA A 112 -7.40 -7.24 10.11
C ALA A 112 -6.52 -8.23 10.90
N ARG A 113 -5.42 -8.68 10.33
CA ARG A 113 -4.45 -9.53 11.01
C ARG A 113 -3.85 -8.84 12.24
N HIS A 114 -3.40 -7.60 12.09
CA HIS A 114 -2.83 -6.81 13.17
C HIS A 114 -3.83 -6.62 14.31
N CYS A 115 -5.06 -6.22 14.01
CA CYS A 115 -6.11 -6.05 15.01
C CYS A 115 -6.38 -7.35 15.78
N ARG A 116 -6.46 -8.48 15.08
CA ARG A 116 -6.63 -9.79 15.70
C ARG A 116 -5.47 -10.16 16.62
N GLU A 117 -4.23 -9.91 16.21
CA GLU A 117 -3.03 -10.17 17.01
C GLU A 117 -2.96 -9.28 18.25
N GLN A 118 -3.52 -8.07 18.19
CA GLN A 118 -3.55 -7.12 19.31
C GLN A 118 -4.83 -7.21 20.14
N GLY A 119 -5.77 -8.09 19.80
CA GLY A 119 -7.05 -8.17 20.50
C GLY A 119 -7.95 -6.95 20.29
N LEU A 120 -7.79 -6.25 19.17
CA LEU A 120 -8.56 -5.06 18.82
C LEU A 120 -9.73 -5.43 17.89
N ALA A 121 -10.81 -4.66 17.98
CA ALA A 121 -11.88 -4.70 16.98
C ALA A 121 -11.40 -4.05 15.67
N LEU A 122 -11.90 -4.55 14.54
CA LEU A 122 -11.69 -3.98 13.23
C LEU A 122 -12.82 -2.99 12.92
#